data_9e82c27aae955aa8096e6ea6fe645d41
#
_entry.id   9e82c27aae955aa8096e6ea6fe645d41
#
_cell.length_a   1.000
_cell.length_b   1.000
_cell.length_c   1.000
_cell.angle_alpha   90.00
_cell.angle_beta   90.00
_cell.angle_gamma   90.00
#
_symmetry.space_group_name_H-M   'P 1'
#
loop_
_entity.id
_entity.type
_entity.pdbx_description
1 polymer ?
#
loop_
_entity_poly.entity_id
_entity_poly.type
_entity_poly.pdbx_seq_one_letter_code
_entity_poly.pdbx_strand_id
1 'polypeptide(L)'
;MLLTLCACGDVSHAATHEVESELYTQSDITSAINITKRQFHRSWNGCTLTEIYYAGDEVSEKHQEWADRNGLDEVIVLISSFEVDSTGGNGSLNPDSTYKNWMWILGRSKGGQWQPLDHGY
;
A
#
# COMPACT_ATOMS: atom_id res chain seq x y z
N MET A 1 -9.59 20.59 -26.26
CA MET A 1 -8.69 19.98 -25.27
C MET A 1 -9.50 19.05 -24.38
N LEU A 2 -9.15 17.80 -24.44
CA LEU A 2 -9.84 16.79 -23.64
C LEU A 2 -9.24 16.78 -22.23
N LEU A 3 -10.00 17.21 -21.25
CA LEU A 3 -9.66 16.99 -19.87
C LEU A 3 -10.05 15.57 -19.53
N THR A 4 -9.09 14.69 -19.53
CA THR A 4 -9.29 13.37 -18.96
C THR A 4 -9.36 13.56 -17.46
N LEU A 5 -10.56 13.51 -16.92
CA LEU A 5 -10.73 13.33 -15.49
C LEU A 5 -10.27 11.91 -15.21
N CYS A 6 -9.03 11.77 -14.80
CA CYS A 6 -8.53 10.50 -14.33
C CYS A 6 -9.23 10.20 -13.00
N ALA A 7 -10.12 9.20 -13.01
CA ALA A 7 -10.73 8.71 -11.79
C ALA A 7 -9.71 7.86 -11.02
N CYS A 8 -8.55 8.43 -10.76
CA CYS A 8 -7.43 7.76 -10.12
C CYS A 8 -7.44 8.01 -8.62
N GLY A 9 -6.77 7.13 -7.87
CA GLY A 9 -6.46 7.40 -6.48
C GLY A 9 -5.46 8.55 -6.37
N ASP A 10 -5.63 9.40 -5.39
CA ASP A 10 -4.75 10.54 -5.14
C ASP A 10 -3.70 10.17 -4.09
N VAL A 11 -2.41 10.24 -4.46
CA VAL A 11 -1.28 9.97 -3.56
C VAL A 11 -0.38 11.19 -3.38
N SER A 12 -0.79 12.34 -3.90
CA SER A 12 0.06 13.53 -4.01
C SER A 12 0.48 14.12 -2.66
N HIS A 13 -0.32 13.91 -1.63
CA HIS A 13 -0.06 14.47 -0.29
C HIS A 13 0.05 13.39 0.80
N ALA A 14 0.28 12.15 0.41
CA ALA A 14 0.41 11.06 1.37
C ALA A 14 1.64 11.28 2.26
N ALA A 15 1.42 11.33 3.56
CA ALA A 15 2.50 11.44 4.53
C ALA A 15 3.12 10.07 4.80
N THR A 16 4.40 10.06 5.09
CA THR A 16 5.09 8.85 5.55
C THR A 16 6.04 9.23 6.68
N HIS A 17 6.42 8.25 7.47
CA HIS A 17 7.44 8.45 8.49
C HIS A 17 8.39 7.24 8.50
N GLU A 18 9.58 7.48 8.99
CA GLU A 18 10.59 6.44 9.07
C GLU A 18 10.26 5.46 10.19
N VAL A 19 10.39 4.18 9.91
CA VAL A 19 10.27 3.10 10.88
C VAL A 19 11.54 2.26 10.82
N GLU A 20 12.18 2.07 11.96
CA GLU A 20 13.40 1.29 12.02
C GLU A 20 13.17 -0.16 11.59
N SER A 21 14.14 -0.74 10.92
CA SER A 21 14.08 -2.12 10.47
C SER A 21 15.46 -2.78 10.50
N GLU A 22 15.48 -4.02 10.96
CA GLU A 22 16.65 -4.87 10.84
C GLU A 22 16.54 -5.77 9.61
N LEU A 23 15.31 -6.03 9.15
CA LEU A 23 15.04 -6.88 7.98
C LEU A 23 15.28 -6.17 6.67
N TYR A 24 14.96 -4.88 6.59
CA TYR A 24 14.96 -4.12 5.34
C TYR A 24 15.67 -2.79 5.49
N THR A 25 16.32 -2.38 4.41
CA THR A 25 16.89 -1.02 4.34
C THR A 25 15.77 -0.01 4.13
N GLN A 26 16.04 1.26 4.43
CA GLN A 26 15.08 2.32 4.15
C GLN A 26 14.78 2.43 2.65
N SER A 27 15.76 2.10 1.80
CA SER A 27 15.56 2.03 0.35
C SER A 27 14.57 0.92 -0.04
N ASP A 28 14.65 -0.25 0.59
CA ASP A 28 13.69 -1.35 0.37
C ASP A 28 12.27 -0.92 0.75
N ILE A 29 12.14 -0.26 1.90
CA ILE A 29 10.86 0.21 2.40
C ILE A 29 10.27 1.26 1.48
N THR A 30 11.10 2.23 1.05
CA THR A 30 10.68 3.28 0.13
C THR A 30 10.21 2.68 -1.20
N SER A 31 10.91 1.67 -1.71
CA SER A 31 10.50 0.98 -2.94
C SER A 31 9.11 0.34 -2.79
N ALA A 32 8.86 -0.31 -1.68
CA ALA A 32 7.55 -0.93 -1.41
C ALA A 32 6.45 0.13 -1.32
N ILE A 33 6.71 1.23 -0.65
CA ILE A 33 5.77 2.35 -0.54
C ILE A 33 5.46 2.92 -1.93
N ASN A 34 6.48 3.12 -2.76
CA ASN A 34 6.28 3.67 -4.10
C ASN A 34 5.48 2.74 -5.00
N ILE A 35 5.69 1.44 -4.91
CA ILE A 35 4.92 0.45 -5.66
C ILE A 35 3.45 0.47 -5.21
N THR A 36 3.20 0.55 -3.91
CA THR A 36 1.85 0.64 -3.36
C THR A 36 1.15 1.94 -3.80
N LYS A 37 1.87 3.06 -3.77
CA LYS A 37 1.33 4.34 -4.26
C LYS A 37 0.93 4.26 -5.73
N ARG A 38 1.72 3.59 -6.57
CA ARG A 38 1.39 3.41 -7.98
C ARG A 38 0.14 2.56 -8.16
N GLN A 39 0.00 1.49 -7.39
CA GLN A 39 -1.20 0.66 -7.40
C GLN A 39 -2.42 1.46 -6.96
N PHE A 40 -2.30 2.21 -5.89
CA PHE A 40 -3.37 3.07 -5.37
C PHE A 40 -3.81 4.09 -6.42
N HIS A 41 -2.85 4.77 -7.03
CA HIS A 41 -3.12 5.76 -8.07
C HIS A 41 -3.89 5.17 -9.25
N ARG A 42 -3.54 3.96 -9.67
CA ARG A 42 -4.17 3.31 -10.84
C ARG A 42 -5.57 2.78 -10.57
N SER A 43 -5.82 2.28 -9.38
CA SER A 43 -6.98 1.41 -9.15
C SER A 43 -7.95 1.88 -8.07
N TRP A 44 -7.55 2.85 -7.25
CA TRP A 44 -8.34 3.29 -6.10
C TRP A 44 -9.07 4.59 -6.39
N ASN A 45 -9.95 4.54 -7.39
CA ASN A 45 -10.71 5.71 -7.85
C ASN A 45 -11.52 6.32 -6.72
N GLY A 46 -11.47 7.66 -6.63
CA GLY A 46 -12.23 8.39 -5.62
C GLY A 46 -11.65 8.31 -4.21
N CYS A 47 -10.45 7.77 -4.07
CA CYS A 47 -9.78 7.66 -2.77
C CYS A 47 -8.54 8.54 -2.72
N THR A 48 -8.26 9.09 -1.54
CA THR A 48 -7.08 9.92 -1.28
C THR A 48 -6.25 9.26 -0.20
N LEU A 49 -5.05 8.85 -0.54
CA LEU A 49 -4.11 8.28 0.42
C LEU A 49 -3.56 9.40 1.29
N THR A 50 -3.75 9.31 2.60
CA THR A 50 -3.32 10.35 3.54
C THR A 50 -2.05 9.97 4.29
N GLU A 51 -1.81 8.69 4.48
CA GLU A 51 -0.65 8.20 5.21
C GLU A 51 -0.29 6.79 4.75
N ILE A 52 1.01 6.49 4.66
CA ILE A 52 1.50 5.14 4.43
C ILE A 52 2.88 4.99 5.06
N TYR A 53 3.11 3.89 5.76
CA TYR A 53 4.39 3.64 6.42
C TYR A 53 4.60 2.14 6.63
N TYR A 54 5.83 1.77 6.94
CA TYR A 54 6.19 0.39 7.23
C TYR A 54 5.60 -0.05 8.57
N ALA A 55 4.97 -1.22 8.59
CA ALA A 55 4.30 -1.73 9.78
C ALA A 55 5.26 -2.26 10.86
N GLY A 56 6.54 -2.44 10.52
CA GLY A 56 7.55 -2.97 11.43
C GLY A 56 7.89 -4.43 11.15
N ASP A 57 9.07 -4.85 11.60
CA ASP A 57 9.60 -6.18 11.30
C ASP A 57 8.73 -7.31 11.86
N GLU A 58 8.21 -7.12 13.06
CA GLU A 58 7.37 -8.13 13.69
C GLU A 58 6.12 -8.45 12.87
N VAL A 59 5.49 -7.44 12.32
CA VAL A 59 4.29 -7.63 11.48
C VAL A 59 4.64 -8.33 10.19
N SER A 60 5.75 -7.96 9.55
CA SER A 60 6.23 -8.63 8.34
C SER A 60 6.51 -10.12 8.60
N GLU A 61 7.17 -10.44 9.71
CA GLU A 61 7.46 -11.83 10.06
C GLU A 61 6.19 -12.66 10.26
N LYS A 62 5.17 -12.07 10.85
CA LYS A 62 3.87 -12.74 11.04
C LYS A 62 3.13 -13.03 9.74
N HIS A 63 3.52 -12.37 8.66
CA HIS A 63 2.88 -12.52 7.34
C HIS A 63 3.75 -13.28 6.33
N GLN A 64 4.80 -13.93 6.80
CA GLN A 64 5.73 -14.67 5.92
C GLN A 64 5.04 -15.71 5.05
N GLU A 65 3.95 -16.31 5.50
CA GLU A 65 3.23 -17.31 4.72
C GLU A 65 2.71 -16.77 3.38
N TRP A 66 2.49 -15.46 3.26
CA TRP A 66 2.10 -14.86 1.99
C TRP A 66 3.19 -15.00 0.93
N ALA A 67 4.45 -14.83 1.34
CA ALA A 67 5.58 -15.07 0.46
C ALA A 67 5.68 -16.57 0.13
N ASP A 68 5.58 -17.41 1.13
CA ASP A 68 5.70 -18.86 0.98
C ASP A 68 4.66 -19.41 -0.01
N ARG A 69 3.41 -18.97 0.09
CA ARG A 69 2.33 -19.42 -0.79
C ARG A 69 2.49 -18.92 -2.22
N ASN A 70 3.25 -17.86 -2.43
CA ASN A 70 3.45 -17.27 -3.75
C ASN A 70 4.81 -17.60 -4.36
N GLY A 71 5.58 -18.50 -3.74
CA GLY A 71 6.89 -18.88 -4.24
C GLY A 71 7.92 -17.76 -4.15
N LEU A 72 7.75 -16.85 -3.18
CA LEU A 72 8.63 -15.71 -2.95
C LEU A 72 9.42 -15.92 -1.65
N ASP A 73 10.45 -15.11 -1.46
CA ASP A 73 11.36 -15.27 -0.32
C ASP A 73 11.01 -14.39 0.86
N GLU A 74 10.53 -13.19 0.62
CA GLU A 74 10.33 -12.16 1.64
C GLU A 74 8.98 -11.48 1.49
N VAL A 75 8.46 -10.98 2.61
CA VAL A 75 7.23 -10.21 2.65
C VAL A 75 7.48 -8.89 3.39
N ILE A 76 6.83 -7.84 2.95
CA ILE A 76 6.81 -6.56 3.66
C ILE A 76 5.37 -6.12 3.84
N VAL A 77 5.05 -5.57 5.01
CA VAL A 77 3.71 -5.10 5.33
C VAL A 77 3.75 -3.59 5.57
N LEU A 78 2.87 -2.87 4.89
CA LEU A 78 2.70 -1.43 5.05
C LEU A 78 1.33 -1.17 5.66
N ILE A 79 1.24 -0.08 6.41
CA ILE A 79 -0.02 0.40 7.00
C ILE A 79 -0.36 1.74 6.36
N SER A 80 -1.63 1.94 6.07
CA SER A 80 -2.08 3.19 5.45
C SER A 80 -3.40 3.68 6.02
N SER A 81 -3.67 4.94 5.74
CA SER A 81 -4.97 5.55 5.94
C SER A 81 -5.37 6.24 4.63
N PHE A 82 -6.64 6.21 4.30
CA PHE A 82 -7.14 6.90 3.12
C PHE A 82 -8.58 7.37 3.32
N GLU A 83 -8.95 8.39 2.57
CA GLU A 83 -10.29 8.96 2.55
C GLU A 83 -11.00 8.53 1.27
N VAL A 84 -12.30 8.30 1.39
CA VAL A 84 -13.15 7.89 0.27
C VAL A 84 -14.13 9.02 -0.01
N ASP A 85 -14.29 9.39 -1.28
CA ASP A 85 -15.22 10.42 -1.69
C ASP A 85 -16.68 9.92 -1.74
N SER A 86 -17.57 10.72 -2.31
CA SER A 86 -19.01 10.41 -2.38
C SER A 86 -19.34 9.21 -3.28
N THR A 87 -18.40 8.78 -4.15
CA THR A 87 -18.62 7.63 -5.05
C THR A 87 -18.45 6.29 -4.35
N GLY A 88 -17.77 6.25 -3.19
CA GLY A 88 -17.53 5.01 -2.47
C GLY A 88 -16.56 4.07 -3.20
N GLY A 89 -15.54 4.63 -3.89
CA GLY A 89 -14.54 3.81 -4.59
C GLY A 89 -15.18 2.87 -5.62
N ASN A 90 -16.04 3.40 -6.48
CA ASN A 90 -16.84 2.63 -7.44
C ASN A 90 -17.91 1.75 -6.76
N GLY A 91 -18.32 2.12 -5.55
CA GLY A 91 -19.37 1.41 -4.83
C GLY A 91 -18.90 0.27 -3.94
N SER A 92 -17.61 -0.02 -3.93
CA SER A 92 -17.05 -1.12 -3.12
C SER A 92 -16.65 -0.71 -1.71
N LEU A 93 -16.60 0.60 -1.44
CA LEU A 93 -16.22 1.15 -0.14
C LEU A 93 -17.35 2.05 0.38
N ASN A 94 -17.30 2.39 1.67
CA ASN A 94 -18.26 3.30 2.26
C ASN A 94 -17.99 4.73 1.75
N PRO A 95 -18.98 5.41 1.13
CA PRO A 95 -18.77 6.78 0.66
C PRO A 95 -18.53 7.74 1.81
N ASP A 96 -17.78 8.79 1.53
CA ASP A 96 -17.49 9.88 2.47
C ASP A 96 -16.93 9.40 3.81
N SER A 97 -16.07 8.40 3.78
CA SER A 97 -15.52 7.77 4.98
C SER A 97 -14.00 7.79 4.99
N THR A 98 -13.42 7.48 6.14
CA THR A 98 -11.98 7.34 6.31
C THR A 98 -11.67 5.91 6.75
N TYR A 99 -10.73 5.27 6.07
CA TYR A 99 -10.22 3.97 6.43
C TYR A 99 -8.84 4.14 7.07
N LYS A 100 -8.67 3.59 8.27
CA LYS A 100 -7.39 3.61 9.00
C LYS A 100 -6.89 2.20 9.18
N ASN A 101 -5.57 2.06 9.32
CA ASN A 101 -4.92 0.78 9.56
C ASN A 101 -5.16 -0.24 8.43
N TRP A 102 -5.27 0.26 7.21
CA TRP A 102 -5.42 -0.60 6.04
C TRP A 102 -4.06 -1.14 5.67
N MET A 103 -3.93 -2.48 5.66
CA MET A 103 -2.67 -3.14 5.36
C MET A 103 -2.48 -3.36 3.88
N TRP A 104 -1.21 -3.31 3.47
CA TRP A 104 -0.75 -3.72 2.16
C TRP A 104 0.34 -4.76 2.37
N ILE A 105 0.21 -5.89 1.69
CA ILE A 105 1.16 -6.99 1.80
C ILE A 105 1.83 -7.15 0.44
N LEU A 106 3.16 -7.03 0.42
CA LEU A 106 3.96 -7.19 -0.79
C LEU A 106 4.99 -8.28 -0.54
N GLY A 107 5.36 -8.97 -1.61
CA GLY A 107 6.37 -10.01 -1.54
C GLY A 107 7.42 -9.83 -2.63
N ARG A 108 8.57 -10.44 -2.44
CA ARG A 108 9.64 -10.46 -3.46
C ARG A 108 10.53 -11.69 -3.32
N SER A 109 11.21 -12.04 -4.41
CA SER A 109 12.38 -12.87 -4.35
C SER A 109 13.53 -12.03 -3.81
N LYS A 110 14.43 -12.64 -3.07
CA LYS A 110 15.52 -11.92 -2.40
C LYS A 110 16.30 -11.05 -3.40
N GLY A 111 16.37 -9.76 -3.12
CA GLY A 111 17.00 -8.77 -4.00
C GLY A 111 16.18 -8.36 -5.21
N GLY A 112 14.98 -8.91 -5.38
CA GLY A 112 14.08 -8.57 -6.48
C GLY A 112 13.15 -7.40 -6.20
N GLN A 113 12.22 -7.17 -7.10
CA GLN A 113 11.22 -6.11 -6.96
C GLN A 113 10.04 -6.58 -6.12
N TRP A 114 9.49 -5.67 -5.31
CA TRP A 114 8.28 -5.93 -4.57
C TRP A 114 7.08 -6.10 -5.48
N GLN A 115 6.24 -7.08 -5.17
CA GLN A 115 4.99 -7.36 -5.89
C GLN A 115 3.82 -7.25 -4.91
N PRO A 116 2.77 -6.50 -5.25
CA PRO A 116 1.57 -6.50 -4.42
C PRO A 116 0.94 -7.89 -4.35
N LEU A 117 0.63 -8.36 -3.15
CA LEU A 117 0.01 -9.66 -2.93
C LEU A 117 -1.41 -9.54 -2.42
N ASP A 118 -1.64 -8.66 -1.45
CA ASP A 118 -2.96 -8.49 -0.85
C ASP A 118 -3.05 -7.15 -0.12
N HIS A 119 -4.27 -6.79 0.25
CA HIS A 119 -4.56 -5.61 1.07
C HIS A 119 -5.85 -5.82 1.84
N GLY A 120 -6.03 -5.01 2.91
CA GLY A 120 -7.25 -5.05 3.73
C GLY A 120 -6.96 -4.80 5.20
N TYR A 121 -7.90 -5.18 6.03
CA TYR A 121 -7.73 -5.10 7.48
C TYR A 121 -7.13 -6.37 8.06
#